data_188d4de4330f9289f0a4346115a461f5
#
_entry.id   188d4de4330f9289f0a4346115a461f5
#
_cell.length_a   1.000
_cell.length_b   1.000
_cell.length_c   1.000
_cell.angle_alpha   90.00
_cell.angle_beta   90.00
_cell.angle_gamma   90.00
#
_symmetry.space_group_name_H-M   'P 1'
#
loop_
_entity.id
_entity.type
_entity.pdbx_description
1 polymer ?
#
loop_
_entity_poly.entity_id
_entity_poly.type
_entity_poly.pdbx_seq_one_letter_code
_entity_poly.pdbx_strand_id
1 'polypeptide(L)'
;IKLPDALPHLLSYTLYRFECALKSTAILGFIGLSTLGYYLQGSFMQGYYGEVWLLLIIFYIIIATIKFWFNKYLAPFLLFLSLFTLDDFSGFNMNNFIRFITEDIVPSPIRKNENMIEVYIWFKNIFVDEIIPGIFNTIVLTQVSLVVTGVLALFLFPLISNHFVNKHSKWFGNILLVIFRSTPEYILAYLFLQIWGPSMFPAVIALALHNGSIIGFIMGQQADELKLRPDSTPRRIERYSFEVLPRIYGSFLAFLFYRWEV
;
A
#
# COMPACT_ATOMS: atom_id res chain seq x y z
N ILE A 1 -29.73 5.78 -11.61
CA ILE A 1 -28.48 5.26 -12.23
C ILE A 1 -28.87 3.97 -12.93
N LYS A 2 -28.75 3.92 -14.26
CA LYS A 2 -29.06 2.69 -15.00
C LYS A 2 -27.87 1.73 -14.87
N LEU A 3 -28.15 0.47 -14.58
CA LEU A 3 -27.12 -0.58 -14.40
C LEU A 3 -26.07 -0.63 -15.52
N PRO A 4 -26.43 -0.43 -16.82
CA PRO A 4 -25.45 -0.39 -17.90
C PRO A 4 -24.42 0.73 -17.78
N ASP A 5 -24.79 1.89 -17.22
CA ASP A 5 -23.88 3.03 -17.06
C ASP A 5 -22.90 2.82 -15.87
N ALA A 6 -23.32 2.06 -14.88
CA ALA A 6 -22.50 1.73 -13.71
C ALA A 6 -21.49 0.58 -13.98
N LEU A 7 -21.78 -0.30 -14.94
CA LEU A 7 -21.00 -1.52 -15.17
C LEU A 7 -19.52 -1.26 -15.50
N PRO A 8 -19.14 -0.29 -16.36
CA PRO A 8 -17.73 0.03 -16.63
C PRO A 8 -16.98 0.50 -15.38
N HIS A 9 -17.65 1.30 -14.54
CA HIS A 9 -17.08 1.79 -13.27
C HIS A 9 -16.90 0.64 -12.27
N LEU A 10 -17.87 -0.26 -12.17
CA LEU A 10 -17.77 -1.46 -11.33
C LEU A 10 -16.62 -2.37 -11.77
N LEU A 11 -16.46 -2.59 -13.08
CA LEU A 11 -15.36 -3.40 -13.61
C LEU A 11 -14.00 -2.75 -13.32
N SER A 12 -13.88 -1.45 -13.51
CA SER A 12 -12.64 -0.71 -13.19
C SER A 12 -12.31 -0.79 -11.70
N TYR A 13 -13.32 -0.64 -10.85
CA TYR A 13 -13.16 -0.77 -9.40
C TYR A 13 -12.77 -2.19 -8.98
N THR A 14 -13.42 -3.20 -9.56
CA THR A 14 -13.11 -4.61 -9.31
C THR A 14 -11.68 -4.93 -9.71
N LEU A 15 -11.22 -4.44 -10.86
CA LEU A 15 -9.85 -4.62 -11.31
C LEU A 15 -8.85 -3.98 -10.32
N TYR A 16 -9.14 -2.77 -9.87
CA TYR A 16 -8.33 -2.09 -8.86
C TYR A 16 -8.30 -2.86 -7.53
N ARG A 17 -9.45 -3.33 -7.05
CA ARG A 17 -9.52 -4.14 -5.82
C ARG A 17 -8.78 -5.46 -5.96
N PHE A 18 -8.81 -6.07 -7.13
CA PHE A 18 -8.06 -7.29 -7.40
C PHE A 18 -6.54 -7.03 -7.42
N GLU A 19 -6.09 -5.91 -7.99
CA GLU A 19 -4.68 -5.47 -7.88
C GLU A 19 -4.26 -5.29 -6.41
N CYS A 20 -5.09 -4.64 -5.60
CA CYS A 20 -4.84 -4.49 -4.17
C CYS A 20 -4.80 -5.85 -3.45
N ALA A 21 -5.74 -6.76 -3.75
CA ALA A 21 -5.76 -8.09 -3.17
C ALA A 21 -4.48 -8.88 -3.50
N LEU A 22 -4.00 -8.83 -4.74
CA LEU A 22 -2.72 -9.46 -5.11
C LEU A 22 -1.55 -8.92 -4.28
N LYS A 23 -1.50 -7.61 -4.03
CA LYS A 23 -0.46 -7.03 -3.15
C LYS A 23 -0.59 -7.52 -1.71
N SER A 24 -1.83 -7.61 -1.22
CA SER A 24 -2.09 -8.12 0.13
C SER A 24 -1.71 -9.60 0.29
N THR A 25 -1.76 -10.43 -0.78
CA THR A 25 -1.30 -11.82 -0.71
C THR A 25 0.20 -11.92 -0.42
N ALA A 26 0.98 -10.90 -0.78
CA ALA A 26 2.40 -10.85 -0.41
C ALA A 26 2.58 -10.74 1.12
N ILE A 27 1.70 -10.00 1.79
CA ILE A 27 1.69 -9.90 3.27
C ILE A 27 1.23 -11.22 3.90
N LEU A 28 0.24 -11.90 3.30
CA LEU A 28 -0.25 -13.19 3.79
C LEU A 28 0.80 -14.31 3.75
N GLY A 29 1.90 -14.12 3.04
CA GLY A 29 3.06 -15.00 3.11
C GLY A 29 3.60 -15.19 4.54
N PHE A 30 3.43 -14.19 5.42
CA PHE A 30 3.79 -14.27 6.85
C PHE A 30 2.98 -15.34 7.62
N ILE A 31 1.82 -15.73 7.13
CA ILE A 31 0.96 -16.76 7.75
C ILE A 31 1.40 -18.17 7.34
N GLY A 32 2.43 -18.30 6.48
CA GLY A 32 2.96 -19.59 6.03
C GLY A 32 2.24 -20.19 4.82
N LEU A 33 1.34 -19.43 4.19
CA LEU A 33 0.73 -19.85 2.92
C LEU A 33 1.76 -19.77 1.79
N SER A 34 1.91 -20.84 1.01
CA SER A 34 2.88 -20.96 -0.10
C SER A 34 2.52 -20.06 -1.29
N THR A 35 2.50 -18.75 -1.07
CA THR A 35 2.27 -17.71 -2.07
C THR A 35 3.59 -17.13 -2.57
N LEU A 36 3.57 -16.33 -3.64
CA LEU A 36 4.75 -15.57 -4.08
C LEU A 36 5.32 -14.70 -2.93
N GLY A 37 4.45 -14.17 -2.07
CA GLY A 37 4.85 -13.40 -0.90
C GLY A 37 5.61 -14.23 0.13
N TYR A 38 5.21 -15.48 0.33
CA TYR A 38 5.89 -16.41 1.22
C TYR A 38 7.34 -16.67 0.76
N TYR A 39 7.52 -17.00 -0.52
CA TYR A 39 8.86 -17.22 -1.08
C TYR A 39 9.68 -15.94 -1.09
N LEU A 40 9.08 -14.80 -1.45
CA LEU A 40 9.73 -13.50 -1.41
C LEU A 40 10.26 -13.16 -0.01
N GLN A 41 9.44 -13.35 1.01
CA GLN A 41 9.83 -13.14 2.39
C GLN A 41 10.90 -14.13 2.84
N GLY A 42 10.74 -15.41 2.50
CA GLY A 42 11.72 -16.45 2.84
C GLY A 42 13.11 -16.16 2.26
N SER A 43 13.18 -15.87 0.97
CA SER A 43 14.42 -15.48 0.29
C SER A 43 15.02 -14.19 0.86
N PHE A 44 14.14 -13.26 1.25
CA PHE A 44 14.53 -12.00 1.85
C PHE A 44 15.19 -12.19 3.22
N MET A 45 14.53 -12.95 4.11
CA MET A 45 15.05 -13.25 5.45
C MET A 45 16.35 -14.05 5.44
N GLN A 46 16.56 -14.84 4.38
CA GLN A 46 17.77 -15.63 4.17
C GLN A 46 18.90 -14.84 3.46
N GLY A 47 18.60 -13.61 3.01
CA GLY A 47 19.58 -12.76 2.31
C GLY A 47 19.84 -13.16 0.84
N TYR A 48 18.97 -13.98 0.24
CA TYR A 48 19.08 -14.38 -1.16
C TYR A 48 18.53 -13.30 -2.11
N TYR A 49 19.23 -12.18 -2.19
CA TYR A 49 18.78 -11.00 -2.94
C TYR A 49 18.52 -11.24 -4.43
N GLY A 50 19.26 -12.17 -5.05
CA GLY A 50 19.01 -12.55 -6.44
C GLY A 50 17.61 -13.15 -6.65
N GLU A 51 17.19 -14.03 -5.75
CA GLU A 51 15.84 -14.61 -5.75
C GLU A 51 14.77 -13.56 -5.45
N VAL A 52 15.05 -12.66 -4.48
CA VAL A 52 14.15 -11.54 -4.15
C VAL A 52 13.88 -10.71 -5.39
N TRP A 53 14.90 -10.31 -6.14
CA TRP A 53 14.74 -9.54 -7.37
C TRP A 53 13.96 -10.29 -8.44
N LEU A 54 14.23 -11.57 -8.63
CA LEU A 54 13.49 -12.41 -9.58
C LEU A 54 12.00 -12.47 -9.22
N LEU A 55 11.68 -12.74 -7.95
CA LEU A 55 10.31 -12.84 -7.47
C LEU A 55 9.58 -11.49 -7.56
N LEU A 56 10.25 -10.37 -7.26
CA LEU A 56 9.72 -9.03 -7.45
C LEU A 56 9.42 -8.73 -8.92
N ILE A 57 10.31 -9.08 -9.84
CA ILE A 57 10.10 -8.89 -11.29
C ILE A 57 8.87 -9.69 -11.75
N ILE A 58 8.75 -10.95 -11.33
CA ILE A 58 7.57 -11.78 -11.63
C ILE A 58 6.31 -11.13 -11.08
N PHE A 59 6.34 -10.64 -9.85
CA PHE A 59 5.21 -9.94 -9.22
C PHE A 59 4.80 -8.68 -10.00
N TYR A 60 5.77 -7.88 -10.44
CA TYR A 60 5.50 -6.71 -11.30
C TYR A 60 4.91 -7.09 -12.65
N ILE A 61 5.39 -8.16 -13.29
CA ILE A 61 4.84 -8.65 -14.55
C ILE A 61 3.39 -9.06 -14.37
N ILE A 62 3.07 -9.79 -13.31
CA ILE A 62 1.69 -10.20 -13.00
C ILE A 62 0.79 -8.97 -12.84
N ILE A 63 1.21 -7.96 -12.07
CA ILE A 63 0.42 -6.73 -11.87
C ILE A 63 0.32 -5.93 -13.18
N ALA A 64 1.39 -5.76 -13.93
CA ALA A 64 1.39 -4.99 -15.17
C ALA A 64 0.50 -5.63 -16.25
N THR A 65 0.42 -6.95 -16.25
CA THR A 65 -0.36 -7.72 -17.24
C THR A 65 -1.80 -7.96 -16.81
N ILE A 66 -2.20 -7.61 -15.59
CA ILE A 66 -3.53 -7.89 -15.02
C ILE A 66 -4.68 -7.45 -15.95
N LYS A 67 -4.54 -6.31 -16.62
CA LYS A 67 -5.54 -5.76 -17.54
C LYS A 67 -5.75 -6.62 -18.79
N PHE A 68 -4.80 -7.48 -19.15
CA PHE A 68 -4.87 -8.33 -20.34
C PHE A 68 -5.55 -9.66 -20.04
N TRP A 69 -5.29 -10.24 -18.87
CA TRP A 69 -5.82 -11.56 -18.52
C TRP A 69 -7.03 -11.51 -17.59
N PHE A 70 -7.17 -10.47 -16.75
CA PHE A 70 -8.33 -10.31 -15.89
C PHE A 70 -9.44 -9.54 -16.64
N ASN A 71 -10.40 -10.27 -17.16
CA ASN A 71 -11.50 -9.73 -17.94
C ASN A 71 -12.86 -10.17 -17.38
N LYS A 72 -13.97 -9.62 -17.95
CA LYS A 72 -15.34 -9.86 -17.50
C LYS A 72 -15.77 -11.34 -17.55
N TYR A 73 -15.07 -12.19 -18.29
CA TYR A 73 -15.36 -13.62 -18.39
C TYR A 73 -14.49 -14.43 -17.43
N LEU A 74 -13.22 -14.07 -17.31
CA LEU A 74 -12.28 -14.78 -16.47
C LEU A 74 -12.51 -14.49 -14.98
N ALA A 75 -12.96 -13.28 -14.63
CA ALA A 75 -13.21 -12.91 -13.24
C ALA A 75 -14.23 -13.83 -12.55
N PRO A 76 -15.46 -14.04 -13.11
CA PRO A 76 -16.41 -14.96 -12.50
C PRO A 76 -15.94 -16.42 -12.53
N PHE A 77 -15.20 -16.84 -13.57
CA PHE A 77 -14.61 -18.16 -13.63
C PHE A 77 -13.59 -18.38 -12.50
N LEU A 78 -12.69 -17.42 -12.26
CA LEU A 78 -11.72 -17.49 -11.18
C LEU A 78 -12.40 -17.49 -9.80
N LEU A 79 -13.47 -16.70 -9.63
CA LEU A 79 -14.28 -16.72 -8.42
C LEU A 79 -14.91 -18.10 -8.19
N PHE A 80 -15.47 -18.68 -9.24
CA PHE A 80 -16.04 -20.03 -9.16
C PHE A 80 -14.97 -21.07 -8.83
N LEU A 81 -13.83 -21.02 -9.51
CA LEU A 81 -12.69 -21.92 -9.25
C LEU A 81 -12.18 -21.80 -7.81
N SER A 82 -12.11 -20.58 -7.28
CA SER A 82 -11.63 -20.35 -5.91
C SER A 82 -12.48 -21.03 -4.84
N LEU A 83 -13.79 -21.25 -5.10
CA LEU A 83 -14.65 -21.97 -4.17
C LEU A 83 -14.26 -23.45 -4.02
N PHE A 84 -13.67 -24.05 -5.06
CA PHE A 84 -13.20 -25.43 -5.03
C PHE A 84 -11.78 -25.59 -4.48
N THR A 85 -11.04 -24.48 -4.41
CA THR A 85 -9.66 -24.47 -3.87
C THR A 85 -9.62 -24.02 -2.41
N LEU A 86 -10.76 -23.65 -1.84
CA LEU A 86 -10.88 -23.43 -0.40
C LEU A 86 -10.68 -24.76 0.31
N ASP A 87 -9.69 -24.80 1.19
CA ASP A 87 -9.51 -25.94 2.07
C ASP A 87 -10.75 -26.12 2.96
N ASP A 88 -11.05 -27.37 3.26
CA ASP A 88 -12.15 -27.71 4.15
C ASP A 88 -11.98 -26.96 5.48
N PHE A 89 -13.06 -26.36 5.98
CA PHE A 89 -13.12 -25.76 7.33
C PHE A 89 -12.88 -26.76 8.46
N SER A 90 -12.50 -27.99 8.13
CA SER A 90 -12.20 -29.09 9.08
C SER A 90 -11.07 -28.76 10.06
N GLY A 91 -10.23 -27.76 9.76
CA GLY A 91 -9.19 -27.28 10.66
C GLY A 91 -9.67 -26.41 11.83
N PHE A 92 -10.95 -26.01 11.86
CA PHE A 92 -11.48 -25.24 12.99
C PHE A 92 -11.63 -26.13 14.22
N ASN A 93 -10.82 -25.88 15.23
CA ASN A 93 -10.86 -26.60 16.49
C ASN A 93 -11.42 -25.69 17.59
N MET A 94 -12.61 -26.04 18.08
CA MET A 94 -13.27 -25.29 19.15
C MET A 94 -12.40 -25.22 20.44
N ASN A 95 -11.64 -26.25 20.74
CA ASN A 95 -10.74 -26.23 21.90
C ASN A 95 -9.63 -25.19 21.73
N ASN A 96 -9.06 -25.03 20.52
CA ASN A 96 -8.09 -23.99 20.24
C ASN A 96 -8.72 -22.60 20.34
N PHE A 97 -9.95 -22.43 19.91
CA PHE A 97 -10.68 -21.17 20.03
C PHE A 97 -10.96 -20.82 21.51
N ILE A 98 -11.43 -21.80 22.28
CA ILE A 98 -11.65 -21.61 23.73
C ILE A 98 -10.32 -21.28 24.41
N ARG A 99 -9.27 -22.04 24.15
CA ARG A 99 -7.93 -21.79 24.70
C ARG A 99 -7.43 -20.39 24.35
N PHE A 100 -7.61 -19.96 23.09
CA PHE A 100 -7.22 -18.61 22.67
C PHE A 100 -7.90 -17.52 23.51
N ILE A 101 -9.22 -17.65 23.74
CA ILE A 101 -9.97 -16.64 24.51
C ILE A 101 -9.69 -16.73 26.00
N THR A 102 -9.52 -17.92 26.55
CA THR A 102 -9.41 -18.13 28.00
C THR A 102 -7.98 -18.09 28.52
N GLU A 103 -7.01 -18.42 27.66
CA GLU A 103 -5.60 -18.52 28.07
C GLU A 103 -4.69 -17.54 27.32
N ASP A 104 -4.75 -17.55 25.99
CA ASP A 104 -3.74 -16.85 25.18
C ASP A 104 -3.93 -15.32 25.20
N ILE A 105 -5.19 -14.84 25.25
CA ILE A 105 -5.52 -13.40 25.41
C ILE A 105 -5.27 -12.90 26.82
N VAL A 106 -5.36 -13.79 27.84
CA VAL A 106 -5.24 -13.38 29.24
C VAL A 106 -3.77 -13.01 29.56
N PRO A 107 -3.54 -11.80 30.10
CA PRO A 107 -2.20 -11.38 30.48
C PRO A 107 -1.49 -12.37 31.38
N SER A 108 -0.19 -12.60 31.16
CA SER A 108 0.58 -13.64 31.84
C SER A 108 0.53 -13.56 33.36
N PRO A 109 0.56 -12.38 34.03
CA PRO A 109 0.48 -12.33 35.47
C PRO A 109 -0.88 -12.78 36.03
N ILE A 110 -1.97 -12.47 35.30
CA ILE A 110 -3.33 -12.90 35.69
C ILE A 110 -3.46 -14.41 35.49
N ARG A 111 -2.96 -14.95 34.39
CA ARG A 111 -2.97 -16.40 34.14
C ARG A 111 -2.18 -17.21 35.14
N LYS A 112 -1.08 -16.64 35.64
CA LYS A 112 -0.23 -17.26 36.66
C LYS A 112 -0.74 -17.08 38.10
N ASN A 113 -1.89 -16.40 38.29
CA ASN A 113 -2.43 -16.04 39.61
C ASN A 113 -1.44 -15.28 40.48
N GLU A 114 -0.65 -14.38 39.88
CA GLU A 114 0.27 -13.53 40.61
C GLU A 114 -0.49 -12.49 41.47
N ASN A 115 0.20 -11.91 42.42
CA ASN A 115 -0.38 -10.90 43.32
C ASN A 115 -0.86 -9.67 42.53
N MET A 116 -1.91 -9.02 42.98
CA MET A 116 -2.46 -7.79 42.33
C MET A 116 -1.40 -6.70 42.18
N ILE A 117 -0.42 -6.65 43.04
CA ILE A 117 0.71 -5.70 42.95
C ILE A 117 1.58 -6.04 41.74
N GLU A 118 1.86 -7.29 41.47
CA GLU A 118 2.67 -7.75 40.33
C GLU A 118 1.92 -7.54 39.03
N VAL A 119 0.60 -7.78 39.02
CA VAL A 119 -0.27 -7.47 37.89
C VAL A 119 -0.22 -5.96 37.56
N TYR A 120 -0.33 -5.11 38.61
CA TYR A 120 -0.25 -3.66 38.42
C TYR A 120 1.12 -3.19 37.89
N ILE A 121 2.20 -3.75 38.43
CA ILE A 121 3.57 -3.42 38.00
C ILE A 121 3.76 -3.83 36.55
N TRP A 122 3.28 -5.01 36.14
CA TRP A 122 3.35 -5.48 34.77
C TRP A 122 2.61 -4.54 33.80
N PHE A 123 1.35 -4.16 34.11
CA PHE A 123 0.59 -3.22 33.31
C PHE A 123 1.27 -1.85 33.24
N LYS A 124 1.77 -1.36 34.36
CA LYS A 124 2.49 -0.08 34.43
C LYS A 124 3.72 -0.09 33.53
N ASN A 125 4.52 -1.15 33.58
CA ASN A 125 5.74 -1.26 32.77
C ASN A 125 5.42 -1.29 31.28
N ILE A 126 4.50 -2.15 30.86
CA ILE A 126 4.08 -2.18 29.44
C ILE A 126 3.53 -0.81 29.01
N PHE A 127 2.71 -0.17 29.85
CA PHE A 127 2.11 1.09 29.49
C PHE A 127 3.13 2.22 29.33
N VAL A 128 4.07 2.31 30.30
CA VAL A 128 5.07 3.37 30.34
C VAL A 128 6.23 3.11 29.38
N ASP A 129 6.71 1.87 29.31
CA ASP A 129 7.95 1.55 28.60
C ASP A 129 7.71 1.16 27.13
N GLU A 130 6.51 0.67 26.80
CA GLU A 130 6.19 0.21 25.43
C GLU A 130 5.06 1.03 24.78
N ILE A 131 3.88 1.15 25.46
CA ILE A 131 2.69 1.74 24.82
C ILE A 131 2.87 3.23 24.57
N ILE A 132 3.27 4.01 25.58
CA ILE A 132 3.43 5.47 25.42
C ILE A 132 4.49 5.81 24.37
N PRO A 133 5.72 5.28 24.41
CA PRO A 133 6.71 5.51 23.38
C PRO A 133 6.24 5.00 22.01
N GLY A 134 5.58 3.84 21.96
CA GLY A 134 5.03 3.28 20.74
C GLY A 134 3.99 4.18 20.08
N ILE A 135 3.04 4.72 20.84
CA ILE A 135 2.04 5.68 20.35
C ILE A 135 2.73 6.94 19.80
N PHE A 136 3.66 7.50 20.57
CA PHE A 136 4.38 8.70 20.15
C PHE A 136 5.13 8.47 18.83
N ASN A 137 5.89 7.39 18.73
CA ASN A 137 6.64 7.02 17.54
C ASN A 137 5.72 6.78 16.35
N THR A 138 4.57 6.13 16.56
CA THR A 138 3.57 5.90 15.50
C THR A 138 3.01 7.21 14.97
N ILE A 139 2.62 8.12 15.87
CA ILE A 139 2.10 9.44 15.47
C ILE A 139 3.16 10.22 14.69
N VAL A 140 4.40 10.28 15.20
CA VAL A 140 5.50 11.00 14.52
C VAL A 140 5.77 10.40 13.14
N LEU A 141 5.89 9.07 13.06
CA LEU A 141 6.12 8.36 11.80
C LEU A 141 5.02 8.66 10.78
N THR A 142 3.77 8.58 11.22
CA THR A 142 2.60 8.81 10.35
C THR A 142 2.56 10.25 9.84
N GLN A 143 2.76 11.24 10.72
CA GLN A 143 2.75 12.64 10.33
C GLN A 143 3.89 12.98 9.36
N VAL A 144 5.12 12.55 9.65
CA VAL A 144 6.27 12.78 8.78
C VAL A 144 6.06 12.09 7.43
N SER A 145 5.60 10.85 7.42
CA SER A 145 5.31 10.11 6.19
C SER A 145 4.23 10.81 5.36
N LEU A 146 3.18 11.34 6.00
CA LEU A 146 2.12 12.09 5.32
C LEU A 146 2.65 13.33 4.62
N VAL A 147 3.46 14.14 5.32
CA VAL A 147 4.05 15.35 4.75
C VAL A 147 4.95 15.01 3.56
N VAL A 148 5.84 14.03 3.72
CA VAL A 148 6.75 13.60 2.64
C VAL A 148 5.97 13.01 1.48
N THR A 149 4.90 12.23 1.74
CA THR A 149 3.96 11.73 0.71
C THR A 149 3.37 12.88 -0.10
N GLY A 150 2.85 13.91 0.59
CA GLY A 150 2.27 15.07 -0.08
C GLY A 150 3.28 15.80 -0.96
N VAL A 151 4.46 16.05 -0.44
CA VAL A 151 5.55 16.68 -1.19
C VAL A 151 5.92 15.83 -2.41
N LEU A 152 6.13 14.53 -2.24
CA LEU A 152 6.46 13.63 -3.36
C LEU A 152 5.33 13.56 -4.39
N ALA A 153 4.08 13.51 -4.00
CA ALA A 153 2.95 13.51 -4.93
C ALA A 153 2.94 14.77 -5.81
N LEU A 154 3.22 15.94 -5.22
CA LEU A 154 3.33 17.20 -5.96
C LEU A 154 4.50 17.21 -6.96
N PHE A 155 5.61 16.54 -6.67
CA PHE A 155 6.71 16.40 -7.62
C PHE A 155 6.47 15.31 -8.67
N LEU A 156 5.71 14.27 -8.34
CA LEU A 156 5.52 13.11 -9.21
C LEU A 156 4.41 13.30 -10.24
N PHE A 157 3.30 14.02 -9.92
CA PHE A 157 2.17 14.14 -10.83
C PHE A 157 2.53 14.80 -12.18
N PRO A 158 3.44 15.81 -12.25
CA PRO A 158 3.81 16.40 -13.53
C PRO A 158 4.51 15.42 -14.48
N LEU A 159 5.14 14.36 -13.95
CA LEU A 159 5.85 13.36 -14.76
C LEU A 159 4.92 12.55 -15.65
N ILE A 160 3.62 12.51 -15.33
CA ILE A 160 2.64 11.73 -16.09
C ILE A 160 1.57 12.58 -16.78
N SER A 161 1.62 13.91 -16.62
CA SER A 161 0.67 14.81 -17.29
C SER A 161 1.21 15.34 -18.61
N ASN A 162 0.37 15.26 -19.65
CA ASN A 162 0.66 15.77 -20.99
C ASN A 162 0.92 17.28 -21.03
N HIS A 163 0.49 18.01 -19.99
CA HIS A 163 0.70 19.45 -19.88
C HIS A 163 2.15 19.83 -19.54
N PHE A 164 2.92 18.90 -18.98
CA PHE A 164 4.28 19.18 -18.47
C PHE A 164 5.36 18.40 -19.21
N VAL A 165 5.06 17.17 -19.66
CA VAL A 165 6.06 16.28 -20.25
C VAL A 165 5.63 15.73 -21.61
N ASN A 166 6.60 15.38 -22.43
CA ASN A 166 6.38 14.75 -23.74
C ASN A 166 5.99 13.27 -23.57
N LYS A 167 5.42 12.67 -24.62
CA LYS A 167 4.94 11.28 -24.62
C LYS A 167 5.96 10.26 -24.12
N HIS A 168 7.23 10.41 -24.50
CA HIS A 168 8.31 9.50 -24.04
C HIS A 168 8.62 9.66 -22.55
N SER A 169 8.72 10.90 -22.07
CA SER A 169 8.94 11.17 -20.65
C SER A 169 7.75 10.74 -19.80
N LYS A 170 6.52 10.91 -20.30
CA LYS A 170 5.31 10.43 -19.67
C LYS A 170 5.31 8.90 -19.53
N TRP A 171 5.75 8.17 -20.56
CA TRP A 171 5.87 6.72 -20.52
C TRP A 171 6.84 6.28 -19.42
N PHE A 172 8.01 6.92 -19.32
CA PHE A 172 8.97 6.65 -18.25
C PHE A 172 8.40 7.00 -16.86
N GLY A 173 7.76 8.16 -16.72
CA GLY A 173 7.07 8.55 -15.49
C GLY A 173 6.03 7.53 -15.05
N ASN A 174 5.21 7.04 -15.98
CA ASN A 174 4.22 6.00 -15.70
C ASN A 174 4.87 4.71 -15.18
N ILE A 175 5.95 4.24 -15.80
CA ILE A 175 6.66 3.04 -15.34
C ILE A 175 7.19 3.26 -13.92
N LEU A 176 7.81 4.39 -13.65
CA LEU A 176 8.35 4.73 -12.33
C LEU A 176 7.26 4.69 -11.26
N LEU A 177 6.13 5.36 -11.53
CA LEU A 177 5.02 5.39 -10.58
C LEU A 177 4.37 4.01 -10.41
N VAL A 178 4.29 3.22 -11.50
CA VAL A 178 3.79 1.83 -11.41
C VAL A 178 4.68 0.99 -10.50
N ILE A 179 6.00 1.07 -10.66
CA ILE A 179 6.93 0.32 -9.80
C ILE A 179 6.70 0.67 -8.33
N PHE A 180 6.74 1.95 -7.96
CA PHE A 180 6.61 2.35 -6.56
C PHE A 180 5.23 2.03 -5.96
N ARG A 181 4.14 2.30 -6.69
CA ARG A 181 2.79 1.99 -6.20
C ARG A 181 2.47 0.50 -6.16
N SER A 182 3.16 -0.32 -6.98
CA SER A 182 2.93 -1.76 -7.04
C SER A 182 3.78 -2.54 -6.05
N THR A 183 4.91 -1.98 -5.61
CA THR A 183 5.72 -2.59 -4.55
C THR A 183 5.02 -2.41 -3.21
N PRO A 184 4.77 -3.48 -2.46
CA PRO A 184 4.29 -3.38 -1.09
C PRO A 184 5.23 -2.53 -0.22
N GLU A 185 4.64 -1.71 0.66
CA GLU A 185 5.39 -0.72 1.47
C GLU A 185 6.45 -1.36 2.35
N TYR A 186 6.14 -2.53 2.93
CA TYR A 186 7.08 -3.24 3.79
C TYR A 186 8.32 -3.74 3.04
N ILE A 187 8.19 -4.11 1.75
CA ILE A 187 9.33 -4.51 0.91
C ILE A 187 10.22 -3.30 0.64
N LEU A 188 9.61 -2.15 0.28
CA LEU A 188 10.35 -0.90 0.10
C LEU A 188 11.06 -0.49 1.40
N ALA A 189 10.35 -0.54 2.54
CA ALA A 189 10.92 -0.20 3.84
C ALA A 189 12.11 -1.09 4.16
N TYR A 190 12.02 -2.36 3.84
CA TYR A 190 13.09 -3.30 4.10
C TYR A 190 14.29 -3.11 3.16
N LEU A 191 14.05 -2.84 1.87
CA LEU A 191 15.14 -2.49 0.93
C LEU A 191 15.88 -1.24 1.42
N PHE A 192 15.14 -0.24 1.85
CA PHE A 192 15.74 0.99 2.38
C PHE A 192 16.43 0.79 3.73
N LEU A 193 15.93 -0.12 4.56
CA LEU A 193 16.59 -0.52 5.80
C LEU A 193 17.99 -1.08 5.53
N GLN A 194 18.17 -1.86 4.46
CA GLN A 194 19.48 -2.38 4.07
C GLN A 194 20.44 -1.28 3.60
N ILE A 195 19.90 -0.18 3.04
CA ILE A 195 20.70 0.93 2.52
C ILE A 195 21.10 1.90 3.64
N TRP A 196 20.13 2.27 4.49
CA TRP A 196 20.32 3.33 5.51
C TRP A 196 20.45 2.82 6.95
N GLY A 197 20.25 1.52 7.17
CA GLY A 197 20.28 0.93 8.51
C GLY A 197 18.99 1.17 9.32
N PRO A 198 18.94 0.63 10.56
CA PRO A 198 17.74 0.65 11.40
C PRO A 198 17.44 2.07 11.91
N SER A 199 16.39 2.67 11.37
CA SER A 199 15.87 3.99 11.76
C SER A 199 14.43 4.14 11.27
N MET A 200 13.76 5.25 11.61
CA MET A 200 12.43 5.58 11.06
C MET A 200 12.49 6.01 9.58
N PHE A 201 13.64 6.48 9.11
CA PHE A 201 13.81 7.05 7.78
C PHE A 201 13.45 6.09 6.63
N PRO A 202 13.92 4.81 6.62
CA PRO A 202 13.50 3.81 5.64
C PRO A 202 11.98 3.66 5.52
N ALA A 203 11.28 3.61 6.66
CA ALA A 203 9.83 3.47 6.67
C ALA A 203 9.13 4.71 6.11
N VAL A 204 9.59 5.92 6.50
CA VAL A 204 9.07 7.19 5.97
C VAL A 204 9.20 7.25 4.45
N ILE A 205 10.38 6.95 3.92
CA ILE A 205 10.62 7.00 2.47
C ILE A 205 9.81 5.94 1.73
N ALA A 206 9.71 4.73 2.27
CA ALA A 206 8.91 3.66 1.67
C ALA A 206 7.43 4.04 1.57
N LEU A 207 6.83 4.47 2.66
CA LEU A 207 5.45 4.93 2.71
C LEU A 207 5.21 6.13 1.79
N ALA A 208 6.12 7.09 1.81
CA ALA A 208 6.02 8.29 0.99
C ALA A 208 6.14 8.00 -0.51
N LEU A 209 7.05 7.14 -0.93
CA LEU A 209 7.18 6.72 -2.33
C LEU A 209 5.97 5.92 -2.80
N HIS A 210 5.50 4.98 -1.99
CA HIS A 210 4.34 4.18 -2.34
C HIS A 210 3.08 5.04 -2.46
N ASN A 211 2.70 5.74 -1.40
CA ASN A 211 1.49 6.56 -1.37
C ASN A 211 1.59 7.80 -2.26
N GLY A 212 2.76 8.45 -2.31
CA GLY A 212 3.03 9.60 -3.19
C GLY A 212 2.90 9.24 -4.66
N SER A 213 3.31 8.03 -5.05
CA SER A 213 3.14 7.54 -6.42
C SER A 213 1.67 7.26 -6.77
N ILE A 214 0.86 6.77 -5.83
CA ILE A 214 -0.58 6.57 -6.03
C ILE A 214 -1.26 7.94 -6.22
N ILE A 215 -1.04 8.87 -5.30
CA ILE A 215 -1.64 10.20 -5.35
C ILE A 215 -1.15 10.94 -6.59
N GLY A 216 0.15 10.93 -6.86
CA GLY A 216 0.74 11.56 -8.04
C GLY A 216 0.17 11.02 -9.35
N PHE A 217 -0.09 9.71 -9.43
CA PHE A 217 -0.73 9.10 -10.60
C PHE A 217 -2.17 9.60 -10.79
N ILE A 218 -2.97 9.62 -9.74
CA ILE A 218 -4.37 10.10 -9.81
C ILE A 218 -4.40 11.59 -10.18
N MET A 219 -3.57 12.39 -9.52
CA MET A 219 -3.47 13.83 -9.81
C MET A 219 -3.03 14.11 -11.26
N GLY A 220 -2.08 13.33 -11.77
CA GLY A 220 -1.62 13.49 -13.15
C GLY A 220 -2.69 13.18 -14.19
N GLN A 221 -3.54 12.17 -13.94
CA GLN A 221 -4.70 11.88 -14.76
C GLN A 221 -5.73 13.01 -14.70
N GLN A 222 -6.06 13.50 -13.50
CA GLN A 222 -6.97 14.64 -13.34
C GLN A 222 -6.43 15.90 -14.01
N ALA A 223 -5.11 16.14 -13.92
CA ALA A 223 -4.48 17.26 -14.62
C ALA A 223 -4.67 17.18 -16.14
N ASP A 224 -4.58 15.99 -16.73
CA ASP A 224 -4.75 15.79 -18.17
C ASP A 224 -6.19 16.06 -18.65
N GLU A 225 -7.19 15.91 -17.78
CA GLU A 225 -8.60 16.19 -18.07
C GLU A 225 -8.92 17.68 -18.07
N LEU A 226 -8.03 18.51 -17.50
CA LEU A 226 -8.25 19.95 -17.40
C LEU A 226 -8.12 20.62 -18.78
N LYS A 227 -9.14 21.39 -19.15
CA LYS A 227 -9.07 22.30 -20.29
C LYS A 227 -8.31 23.55 -19.86
N LEU A 228 -7.07 23.69 -20.31
CA LEU A 228 -6.27 24.88 -20.05
C LEU A 228 -6.65 25.99 -21.01
N ARG A 229 -6.35 27.25 -20.65
CA ARG A 229 -6.61 28.41 -21.48
C ARG A 229 -5.72 28.38 -22.71
N PRO A 230 -6.27 28.51 -23.94
CA PRO A 230 -5.50 28.40 -25.18
C PRO A 230 -4.56 29.58 -25.41
N ASP A 231 -4.89 30.73 -24.82
CA ASP A 231 -4.17 32.00 -24.94
C ASP A 231 -2.97 32.14 -23.99
N SER A 232 -2.85 31.21 -23.05
CA SER A 232 -1.70 31.21 -22.15
C SER A 232 -0.57 30.39 -22.75
N THR A 233 0.57 31.04 -23.05
CA THR A 233 1.86 30.37 -23.24
C THR A 233 2.72 30.48 -21.95
N PRO A 234 2.17 30.09 -20.79
CA PRO A 234 2.90 30.27 -19.55
C PRO A 234 4.10 29.34 -19.53
N ARG A 235 5.12 29.77 -18.84
CA ARG A 235 6.24 28.89 -18.48
C ARG A 235 5.68 27.68 -17.74
N ARG A 236 6.33 26.52 -17.84
CA ARG A 236 5.86 25.28 -17.18
C ARG A 236 5.54 25.45 -15.69
N ILE A 237 6.34 26.28 -14.99
CA ILE A 237 6.15 26.57 -13.57
C ILE A 237 4.87 27.40 -13.33
N GLU A 238 4.59 28.39 -14.17
CA GLU A 238 3.38 29.22 -14.08
C GLU A 238 2.13 28.36 -14.35
N ARG A 239 2.18 27.51 -15.36
CA ARG A 239 1.11 26.54 -15.65
C ARG A 239 0.87 25.60 -14.47
N TYR A 240 1.94 25.10 -13.85
CA TYR A 240 1.88 24.27 -12.66
C TYR A 240 1.20 25.01 -11.50
N SER A 241 1.72 26.18 -11.13
CA SER A 241 1.33 26.87 -9.89
C SER A 241 -0.02 27.59 -9.99
N PHE A 242 -0.36 28.14 -11.16
CA PHE A 242 -1.52 29.02 -11.29
C PHE A 242 -2.69 28.41 -12.08
N GLU A 243 -2.44 27.43 -12.95
CA GLU A 243 -3.52 26.85 -13.76
C GLU A 243 -3.91 25.45 -13.31
N VAL A 244 -2.95 24.57 -13.07
CA VAL A 244 -3.23 23.15 -12.80
C VAL A 244 -3.42 22.90 -11.32
N LEU A 245 -2.41 23.20 -10.50
CA LEU A 245 -2.42 22.89 -9.07
C LEU A 245 -3.65 23.45 -8.33
N PRO A 246 -4.09 24.71 -8.50
CA PRO A 246 -5.24 25.23 -7.78
C PRO A 246 -6.55 24.49 -8.11
N ARG A 247 -6.67 23.95 -9.33
CA ARG A 247 -7.87 23.23 -9.77
C ARG A 247 -7.96 21.79 -9.26
N ILE A 248 -6.80 21.15 -9.02
CA ILE A 248 -6.74 19.77 -8.51
C ILE A 248 -6.42 19.72 -7.01
N TYR A 249 -6.17 20.87 -6.36
CA TYR A 249 -5.74 20.95 -4.97
C TYR A 249 -6.75 20.32 -4.00
N GLY A 250 -8.05 20.55 -4.21
CA GLY A 250 -9.08 19.94 -3.38
C GLY A 250 -9.08 18.43 -3.42
N SER A 251 -8.91 17.85 -4.61
CA SER A 251 -8.76 16.39 -4.78
C SER A 251 -7.47 15.89 -4.16
N PHE A 252 -6.37 16.63 -4.31
CA PHE A 252 -5.09 16.30 -3.69
C PHE A 252 -5.22 16.15 -2.18
N LEU A 253 -5.82 17.14 -1.50
CA LEU A 253 -6.01 17.08 -0.06
C LEU A 253 -6.92 15.90 0.33
N ALA A 254 -8.01 15.68 -0.40
CA ALA A 254 -8.91 14.56 -0.13
C ALA A 254 -8.18 13.21 -0.20
N PHE A 255 -7.34 12.99 -1.23
CA PHE A 255 -6.55 11.76 -1.34
C PHE A 255 -5.46 11.67 -0.28
N LEU A 256 -4.84 12.78 0.09
CA LEU A 256 -3.81 12.81 1.12
C LEU A 256 -4.40 12.43 2.49
N PHE A 257 -5.53 13.02 2.87
CA PHE A 257 -6.21 12.69 4.13
C PHE A 257 -6.78 11.28 4.13
N TYR A 258 -7.32 10.80 3.01
CA TYR A 258 -7.75 9.40 2.90
C TYR A 258 -6.60 8.43 3.18
N ARG A 259 -5.38 8.75 2.72
CA ARG A 259 -4.18 7.93 2.99
C ARG A 259 -3.66 8.06 4.42
N TRP A 260 -4.12 9.03 5.17
CA TRP A 260 -3.82 9.14 6.59
C TRP A 260 -4.68 8.21 7.45
N GLU A 261 -5.87 7.87 6.99
CA GLU A 261 -6.79 6.96 7.68
C GLU A 261 -6.45 5.48 7.38
N VAL A 262 -5.89 5.18 6.23
CA VAL A 262 -5.57 3.84 5.74
C VAL A 262 -4.09 3.50 5.93
#